data_f4e97b33a9cbc12b44ea57b06dcb286d
#
_entry.id   f4e97b33a9cbc12b44ea57b06dcb286d
#
_cell.length_a   1.000
_cell.length_b   1.000
_cell.length_c   1.000
_cell.angle_alpha   90.00
_cell.angle_beta   90.00
_cell.angle_gamma   90.00
#
_symmetry.space_group_name_H-M   'P 1'
#
loop_
_entity.id
_entity.type
_entity.pdbx_description
1 polymer ?
#
loop_
_entity_poly.entity_id
_entity_poly.type
_entity_poly.pdbx_seq_one_letter_code
_entity_poly.pdbx_strand_id
1 'polypeptide(L)'
;QFFYGLYAFWDNPYFCLLFYVFLYEFYIRFKYTYFMKKSISTFLKHTAQDKVNRSANPAVVRASTVFFKSMQELLNYKSVSKNKRVDYYDYGRSGTQTTTQLQNIIVELEKAHHVFLTPSGFASVALSIMSICRPGDEIIVTDSVYFPTRMLTSKLLKEFGVRTQFYNPDNLEDLKNKISKKTKMIFVENPGSNTFEFQDLSQIVKLAKKNKIITALDNTWGTPLFLKPLEIGFDMSISSATKYFSGH
;
A
#
# COMPACT_ATOMS: atom_id res chain seq x y z
N GLN A 1 -25.26 31.63 -47.33
CA GLN A 1 -25.43 32.73 -46.34
C GLN A 1 -24.95 32.32 -44.93
N PHE A 2 -24.70 31.07 -44.63
CA PHE A 2 -24.24 30.62 -43.32
C PHE A 2 -22.70 30.69 -43.11
N PHE A 3 -21.93 30.80 -44.17
CA PHE A 3 -20.46 30.84 -44.11
C PHE A 3 -19.86 32.24 -44.01
N TYR A 4 -20.63 33.30 -44.31
CA TYR A 4 -20.14 34.69 -44.22
C TYR A 4 -20.21 35.30 -42.82
N GLY A 5 -20.92 34.67 -41.89
CA GLY A 5 -21.02 35.13 -40.49
C GLY A 5 -19.84 34.75 -39.59
N LEU A 6 -19.02 33.78 -40.00
CA LEU A 6 -17.89 33.30 -39.19
C LEU A 6 -16.62 34.11 -39.40
N TYR A 7 -16.45 34.83 -40.51
CA TYR A 7 -15.24 35.62 -40.81
C TYR A 7 -15.13 36.90 -39.98
N ALA A 8 -16.28 37.48 -39.57
CA ALA A 8 -16.30 38.75 -38.83
C ALA A 8 -15.93 38.61 -37.32
N PHE A 9 -15.84 37.38 -36.83
CA PHE A 9 -15.47 37.11 -35.40
C PHE A 9 -14.00 36.85 -35.15
N TRP A 10 -13.19 36.65 -36.23
CA TRP A 10 -11.78 36.32 -36.08
C TRP A 10 -10.86 37.51 -35.85
N ASP A 11 -11.31 38.73 -36.15
CA ASP A 11 -10.53 39.96 -35.99
C ASP A 11 -10.69 40.61 -34.60
N ASN A 12 -11.47 40.01 -33.70
CA ASN A 12 -11.58 40.47 -32.32
C ASN A 12 -10.60 39.74 -31.40
N PRO A 13 -9.52 40.38 -30.88
CA PRO A 13 -8.51 39.75 -30.10
C PRO A 13 -9.04 39.15 -28.78
N TYR A 14 -10.17 39.66 -28.28
CA TYR A 14 -10.82 39.09 -27.07
C TYR A 14 -11.58 37.80 -27.38
N PHE A 15 -12.08 37.63 -28.61
CA PHE A 15 -12.78 36.43 -29.05
C PHE A 15 -11.77 35.30 -29.30
N CYS A 16 -10.63 35.61 -29.92
CA CYS A 16 -9.52 34.66 -30.07
C CYS A 16 -8.99 34.20 -28.69
N LEU A 17 -8.86 35.11 -27.72
CA LEU A 17 -8.40 34.76 -26.37
C LEU A 17 -9.41 33.88 -25.62
N LEU A 18 -10.72 34.20 -25.71
CA LEU A 18 -11.80 33.38 -25.13
C LEU A 18 -11.90 32.00 -25.77
N PHE A 19 -11.74 31.93 -27.11
CA PHE A 19 -11.75 30.67 -27.83
C PHE A 19 -10.52 29.83 -27.53
N TYR A 20 -9.35 30.45 -27.34
CA TYR A 20 -8.11 29.79 -26.91
C TYR A 20 -8.19 29.28 -25.47
N VAL A 21 -8.76 30.05 -24.56
CA VAL A 21 -9.03 29.64 -23.19
C VAL A 21 -10.06 28.51 -23.14
N PHE A 22 -11.13 28.60 -23.96
CA PHE A 22 -12.14 27.53 -24.07
C PHE A 22 -11.57 26.24 -24.66
N LEU A 23 -10.74 26.33 -25.69
CA LEU A 23 -10.05 25.18 -26.28
C LEU A 23 -8.98 24.62 -25.31
N TYR A 24 -8.30 25.49 -24.55
CA TYR A 24 -7.32 25.09 -23.56
C TYR A 24 -7.99 24.43 -22.36
N GLU A 25 -9.10 24.96 -21.85
CA GLU A 25 -9.90 24.29 -20.81
C GLU A 25 -10.54 23.00 -21.32
N PHE A 26 -11.04 22.99 -22.58
CA PHE A 26 -11.56 21.77 -23.20
C PHE A 26 -10.46 20.74 -23.42
N TYR A 27 -9.26 21.16 -23.85
CA TYR A 27 -8.08 20.29 -23.97
C TYR A 27 -7.60 19.78 -22.61
N ILE A 28 -7.59 20.62 -21.58
CA ILE A 28 -7.26 20.21 -20.21
C ILE A 28 -8.36 19.28 -19.68
N ARG A 29 -9.64 19.62 -19.80
CA ARG A 29 -10.73 18.72 -19.42
C ARG A 29 -10.72 17.44 -20.22
N PHE A 30 -10.48 17.50 -21.52
CA PHE A 30 -10.36 16.32 -22.38
C PHE A 30 -9.13 15.48 -22.00
N LYS A 31 -8.00 16.10 -21.71
CA LYS A 31 -6.79 15.42 -21.22
C LYS A 31 -6.99 14.83 -19.81
N TYR A 32 -7.72 15.50 -18.92
CA TYR A 32 -8.09 14.99 -17.60
C TYR A 32 -9.24 13.97 -17.66
N THR A 33 -10.17 14.08 -18.61
CA THR A 33 -11.26 13.11 -18.79
C THR A 33 -10.80 11.89 -19.61
N TYR A 34 -9.81 12.05 -20.47
CA TYR A 34 -9.16 10.94 -21.20
C TYR A 34 -8.06 10.23 -20.40
N PHE A 35 -7.68 10.77 -19.26
CA PHE A 35 -7.11 9.95 -18.19
C PHE A 35 -8.26 9.15 -17.56
N MET A 36 -8.88 8.31 -18.40
CA MET A 36 -9.79 7.28 -17.91
C MET A 36 -9.10 6.62 -16.73
N LYS A 37 -9.72 6.65 -15.55
CA LYS A 37 -9.36 5.78 -14.45
C LYS A 37 -9.27 4.39 -15.04
N LYS A 38 -8.05 3.94 -15.37
CA LYS A 38 -7.85 2.60 -15.93
C LYS A 38 -8.55 1.65 -14.98
N SER A 39 -9.43 0.80 -15.50
CA SER A 39 -10.01 -0.22 -14.66
C SER A 39 -8.88 -1.02 -14.00
N ILE A 40 -9.10 -1.57 -12.82
CA ILE A 40 -8.07 -2.37 -12.13
C ILE A 40 -7.55 -3.47 -13.04
N SER A 41 -8.41 -4.09 -13.83
CA SER A 41 -8.00 -5.12 -14.80
C SER A 41 -7.09 -4.56 -15.89
N THR A 42 -7.36 -3.37 -16.40
CA THR A 42 -6.49 -2.68 -17.38
C THR A 42 -5.16 -2.28 -16.74
N PHE A 43 -5.18 -1.78 -15.51
CA PHE A 43 -3.98 -1.46 -14.75
C PHE A 43 -3.09 -2.70 -14.59
N LEU A 44 -3.63 -3.81 -14.09
CA LEU A 44 -2.88 -5.05 -13.87
C LEU A 44 -2.28 -5.63 -15.15
N LYS A 45 -2.99 -5.54 -16.29
CA LYS A 45 -2.50 -6.04 -17.59
C LYS A 45 -1.35 -5.21 -18.17
N HIS A 46 -1.26 -3.93 -17.85
CA HIS A 46 -0.34 -3.01 -18.54
C HIS A 46 0.76 -2.44 -17.64
N THR A 47 0.69 -2.59 -16.34
CA THR A 47 1.64 -1.97 -15.41
C THR A 47 3.01 -2.65 -15.42
N ALA A 48 3.06 -3.95 -15.67
CA ALA A 48 4.28 -4.76 -15.59
C ALA A 48 4.92 -5.06 -16.96
N GLN A 49 4.52 -4.36 -18.01
CA GLN A 49 5.10 -4.58 -19.34
C GLN A 49 6.58 -4.20 -19.39
N ASP A 50 7.40 -5.07 -19.91
CA ASP A 50 8.81 -4.76 -20.21
C ASP A 50 8.91 -3.94 -21.49
N LYS A 51 9.13 -2.64 -21.34
CA LYS A 51 9.24 -1.72 -22.47
C LYS A 51 10.55 -1.90 -23.27
N VAL A 52 11.60 -2.42 -22.63
CA VAL A 52 12.89 -2.65 -23.26
C VAL A 52 12.84 -3.86 -24.15
N ASN A 53 12.37 -4.99 -23.60
CA ASN A 53 12.26 -6.26 -24.33
C ASN A 53 10.93 -6.39 -25.10
N ARG A 54 10.03 -5.41 -24.97
CA ARG A 54 8.71 -5.40 -25.62
C ARG A 54 7.84 -6.62 -25.28
N SER A 55 8.05 -7.21 -24.10
CA SER A 55 7.29 -8.36 -23.62
C SER A 55 6.11 -7.91 -22.72
N ALA A 56 5.07 -8.75 -22.68
CA ALA A 56 3.91 -8.51 -21.82
C ALA A 56 4.25 -8.63 -20.35
N ASN A 57 5.25 -9.46 -20.00
CA ASN A 57 5.70 -9.67 -18.63
C ASN A 57 7.03 -8.97 -18.38
N PRO A 58 7.31 -8.56 -17.13
CA PRO A 58 8.61 -8.02 -16.77
C PRO A 58 9.70 -9.08 -16.87
N ALA A 59 10.92 -8.67 -17.17
CA ALA A 59 12.08 -9.54 -17.08
C ALA A 59 12.33 -9.94 -15.62
N VAL A 60 12.75 -11.19 -15.42
CA VAL A 60 13.18 -11.67 -14.10
C VAL A 60 14.66 -11.32 -13.91
N VAL A 61 14.93 -10.27 -13.15
CA VAL A 61 16.29 -9.83 -12.85
C VAL A 61 16.79 -10.54 -11.60
N ARG A 62 17.82 -11.38 -11.77
CA ARG A 62 18.53 -12.05 -10.68
C ARG A 62 19.93 -11.45 -10.58
N ALA A 63 20.20 -10.72 -9.51
CA ALA A 63 21.49 -10.09 -9.28
C ALA A 63 21.84 -10.13 -7.78
N SER A 64 23.13 -10.26 -7.50
CA SER A 64 23.70 -9.97 -6.17
C SER A 64 24.41 -8.63 -6.24
N THR A 65 25.51 -8.56 -6.95
CA THR A 65 26.29 -7.34 -7.16
C THR A 65 25.73 -6.56 -8.34
N VAL A 66 25.63 -5.26 -8.19
CA VAL A 66 25.23 -4.32 -9.25
C VAL A 66 26.43 -3.42 -9.57
N PHE A 67 26.75 -3.32 -10.87
CA PHE A 67 27.86 -2.50 -11.33
C PHE A 67 27.41 -1.07 -11.61
N PHE A 68 28.15 -0.11 -11.09
CA PHE A 68 28.05 1.30 -11.45
C PHE A 68 28.97 1.61 -12.61
N LYS A 69 28.53 2.43 -13.55
CA LYS A 69 29.33 2.81 -14.73
C LYS A 69 30.56 3.64 -14.36
N SER A 70 30.49 4.34 -13.22
CA SER A 70 31.58 5.20 -12.74
C SER A 70 31.50 5.42 -11.23
N MET A 71 32.58 5.86 -10.63
CA MET A 71 32.64 6.32 -9.24
C MET A 71 31.66 7.48 -9.00
N GLN A 72 31.50 8.36 -9.97
CA GLN A 72 30.57 9.49 -9.87
C GLN A 72 29.13 9.02 -9.78
N GLU A 73 28.74 7.99 -10.54
CA GLU A 73 27.42 7.39 -10.45
C GLU A 73 27.16 6.79 -9.06
N LEU A 74 28.14 6.07 -8.50
CA LEU A 74 28.06 5.53 -7.14
C LEU A 74 27.91 6.64 -6.08
N LEU A 75 28.65 7.72 -6.19
CA LEU A 75 28.56 8.85 -5.27
C LEU A 75 27.19 9.55 -5.39
N ASN A 76 26.71 9.75 -6.60
CA ASN A 76 25.38 10.31 -6.86
C ASN A 76 24.28 9.41 -6.28
N TYR A 77 24.40 8.09 -6.45
CA TYR A 77 23.47 7.13 -5.85
C TYR A 77 23.38 7.28 -4.34
N LYS A 78 24.51 7.40 -3.64
CA LYS A 78 24.55 7.58 -2.18
C LYS A 78 23.89 8.87 -1.72
N SER A 79 23.89 9.92 -2.55
CA SER A 79 23.27 11.21 -2.26
C SER A 79 21.76 11.25 -2.51
N VAL A 80 21.23 10.30 -3.29
CA VAL A 80 19.78 10.24 -3.56
C VAL A 80 19.04 9.77 -2.32
N SER A 81 17.99 10.51 -1.93
CA SER A 81 17.12 10.14 -0.83
C SER A 81 16.56 8.71 -1.01
N LYS A 82 16.47 7.95 0.08
CA LYS A 82 15.92 6.59 0.08
C LYS A 82 14.54 6.51 -0.60
N ASN A 83 13.74 7.56 -0.47
CA ASN A 83 12.40 7.64 -1.08
C ASN A 83 12.42 7.85 -2.60
N LYS A 84 13.56 8.26 -3.18
CA LYS A 84 13.74 8.43 -4.63
C LYS A 84 14.51 7.29 -5.28
N ARG A 85 14.86 6.24 -4.54
CA ARG A 85 15.67 5.11 -5.01
C ARG A 85 14.86 4.01 -5.70
N VAL A 86 13.62 4.27 -6.06
CA VAL A 86 12.70 3.27 -6.63
C VAL A 86 13.24 2.66 -7.93
N ASP A 87 14.02 3.44 -8.69
CA ASP A 87 14.64 3.00 -9.95
C ASP A 87 16.13 2.66 -9.81
N TYR A 88 16.67 2.74 -8.58
CA TYR A 88 18.08 2.49 -8.30
C TYR A 88 18.24 1.37 -7.30
N TYR A 89 19.02 0.39 -7.62
CA TYR A 89 19.42 -0.69 -6.72
C TYR A 89 20.94 -0.86 -6.80
N ASP A 90 21.55 -1.03 -5.64
CA ASP A 90 22.99 -1.13 -5.45
C ASP A 90 23.43 -2.56 -5.15
N TYR A 91 22.50 -3.36 -4.66
CA TYR A 91 22.77 -4.73 -4.27
C TYR A 91 21.46 -5.56 -4.30
N GLY A 92 21.49 -6.73 -4.90
CA GLY A 92 20.32 -7.57 -5.13
C GLY A 92 19.53 -7.95 -3.89
N ARG A 93 20.18 -8.02 -2.70
CA ARG A 93 19.49 -8.23 -1.43
C ARG A 93 18.55 -7.06 -1.07
N SER A 94 18.89 -5.85 -1.47
CA SER A 94 18.07 -4.66 -1.21
C SER A 94 16.89 -4.54 -2.18
N GLY A 95 16.87 -5.38 -3.21
CA GLY A 95 15.85 -5.44 -4.25
C GLY A 95 16.48 -5.46 -5.64
N THR A 96 15.64 -5.81 -6.61
CA THR A 96 15.94 -5.76 -8.04
C THR A 96 14.79 -5.08 -8.77
N GLN A 97 14.96 -4.82 -10.05
CA GLN A 97 13.88 -4.26 -10.88
C GLN A 97 12.59 -5.09 -10.79
N THR A 98 12.69 -6.43 -10.73
CA THR A 98 11.54 -7.32 -10.60
C THR A 98 10.77 -7.09 -9.30
N THR A 99 11.47 -7.02 -8.16
CA THR A 99 10.84 -6.78 -6.85
C THR A 99 10.25 -5.39 -6.75
N THR A 100 10.96 -4.38 -7.29
CA THR A 100 10.49 -2.99 -7.30
C THR A 100 9.21 -2.82 -8.13
N GLN A 101 9.12 -3.48 -9.28
CA GLN A 101 7.88 -3.47 -10.09
C GLN A 101 6.70 -4.05 -9.33
N LEU A 102 6.89 -5.19 -8.64
CA LEU A 102 5.83 -5.78 -7.80
C LEU A 102 5.43 -4.83 -6.66
N GLN A 103 6.40 -4.23 -5.97
CA GLN A 103 6.12 -3.25 -4.92
C GLN A 103 5.29 -2.07 -5.46
N ASN A 104 5.65 -1.53 -6.62
CA ASN A 104 4.93 -0.41 -7.23
C ASN A 104 3.48 -0.78 -7.59
N ILE A 105 3.23 -1.99 -8.09
CA ILE A 105 1.88 -2.48 -8.37
C ILE A 105 1.05 -2.53 -7.08
N ILE A 106 1.63 -3.07 -6.00
CA ILE A 106 0.92 -3.18 -4.72
C ILE A 106 0.70 -1.79 -4.09
N VAL A 107 1.68 -0.86 -4.20
CA VAL A 107 1.52 0.53 -3.78
C VAL A 107 0.28 1.16 -4.42
N GLU A 108 0.11 0.98 -5.74
CA GLU A 108 -1.05 1.52 -6.45
C GLU A 108 -2.37 0.83 -6.06
N LEU A 109 -2.35 -0.48 -5.85
CA LEU A 109 -3.54 -1.24 -5.43
C LEU A 109 -4.00 -0.87 -4.02
N GLU A 110 -3.08 -0.79 -3.08
CA GLU A 110 -3.35 -0.49 -1.67
C GLU A 110 -3.46 1.01 -1.37
N LYS A 111 -3.10 1.88 -2.33
CA LYS A 111 -2.91 3.32 -2.11
C LYS A 111 -1.92 3.60 -0.98
N ALA A 112 -0.86 2.81 -0.94
CA ALA A 112 0.17 2.86 0.08
C ALA A 112 1.27 3.88 -0.26
N HIS A 113 1.99 4.35 0.75
CA HIS A 113 3.23 5.11 0.55
C HIS A 113 4.40 4.20 0.18
N HIS A 114 4.42 2.99 0.73
CA HIS A 114 5.49 2.04 0.52
C HIS A 114 5.02 0.61 0.78
N VAL A 115 5.69 -0.36 0.12
CA VAL A 115 5.44 -1.79 0.29
C VAL A 115 6.74 -2.50 0.59
N PHE A 116 6.72 -3.37 1.60
CA PHE A 116 7.81 -4.28 1.91
C PHE A 116 7.42 -5.70 1.51
N LEU A 117 8.26 -6.34 0.71
CA LEU A 117 8.10 -7.75 0.37
C LEU A 117 8.87 -8.58 1.41
N THR A 118 8.24 -9.63 1.89
CA THR A 118 8.80 -10.55 2.88
C THR A 118 8.71 -11.98 2.36
N PRO A 119 9.49 -12.93 2.91
CA PRO A 119 9.51 -14.30 2.41
C PRO A 119 8.21 -15.09 2.65
N SER A 120 7.33 -14.60 3.54
CA SER A 120 6.02 -15.21 3.80
C SER A 120 5.04 -14.23 4.43
N GLY A 121 3.73 -14.51 4.37
CA GLY A 121 2.72 -13.72 5.08
C GLY A 121 2.95 -13.68 6.59
N PHE A 122 3.36 -14.81 7.19
CA PHE A 122 3.71 -14.84 8.61
C PHE A 122 4.91 -13.95 8.95
N ALA A 123 5.93 -13.92 8.08
CA ALA A 123 7.05 -12.98 8.25
C ALA A 123 6.59 -11.51 8.18
N SER A 124 5.62 -11.19 7.32
CA SER A 124 5.02 -9.84 7.28
C SER A 124 4.36 -9.48 8.60
N VAL A 125 3.57 -10.39 9.17
CA VAL A 125 2.94 -10.20 10.48
C VAL A 125 3.98 -9.98 11.58
N ALA A 126 4.98 -10.87 11.67
CA ALA A 126 6.02 -10.79 12.68
C ALA A 126 6.82 -9.48 12.60
N LEU A 127 7.26 -9.11 11.40
CA LEU A 127 8.03 -7.89 11.17
C LEU A 127 7.20 -6.63 11.46
N SER A 128 5.92 -6.61 11.09
CA SER A 128 5.03 -5.48 11.39
C SER A 128 4.94 -5.24 12.90
N ILE A 129 4.70 -6.29 13.68
CA ILE A 129 4.59 -6.18 15.14
C ILE A 129 5.93 -5.80 15.77
N MET A 130 7.01 -6.48 15.39
CA MET A 130 8.34 -6.23 15.92
C MET A 130 8.92 -4.87 15.53
N SER A 131 8.44 -4.26 14.45
CA SER A 131 8.85 -2.91 14.07
C SER A 131 8.32 -1.83 15.03
N ILE A 132 7.21 -2.09 15.70
CA ILE A 132 6.50 -1.14 16.57
C ILE A 132 6.70 -1.49 18.04
N CYS A 133 6.43 -2.74 18.45
CA CYS A 133 6.44 -3.15 19.84
C CYS A 133 7.87 -3.41 20.35
N ARG A 134 8.14 -2.98 21.57
CA ARG A 134 9.40 -3.14 22.30
C ARG A 134 9.16 -3.85 23.63
N PRO A 135 10.19 -4.39 24.30
CA PRO A 135 10.05 -4.93 25.65
C PRO A 135 9.38 -3.93 26.60
N GLY A 136 8.33 -4.37 27.29
CA GLY A 136 7.51 -3.55 28.18
C GLY A 136 6.27 -2.96 27.52
N ASP A 137 6.14 -3.00 26.20
CA ASP A 137 4.95 -2.58 25.46
C ASP A 137 3.83 -3.63 25.49
N GLU A 138 2.66 -3.21 25.06
CA GLU A 138 1.47 -4.04 24.95
C GLU A 138 0.90 -3.98 23.52
N ILE A 139 0.47 -5.13 23.01
CA ILE A 139 -0.30 -5.28 21.79
C ILE A 139 -1.68 -5.83 22.11
N ILE A 140 -2.71 -5.29 21.47
CA ILE A 140 -4.07 -5.83 21.51
C ILE A 140 -4.35 -6.50 20.17
N VAL A 141 -4.83 -7.74 20.20
CA VAL A 141 -5.01 -8.59 19.04
C VAL A 141 -6.45 -9.10 19.02
N THR A 142 -7.11 -9.12 17.85
CA THR A 142 -8.43 -9.76 17.74
C THR A 142 -8.35 -11.23 18.12
N ASP A 143 -9.35 -11.72 18.86
CA ASP A 143 -9.37 -13.12 19.30
C ASP A 143 -9.58 -14.11 18.14
N SER A 144 -10.19 -13.66 17.04
CA SER A 144 -10.38 -14.41 15.81
C SER A 144 -9.19 -14.42 14.85
N VAL A 145 -8.00 -14.05 15.33
CA VAL A 145 -6.78 -13.96 14.50
C VAL A 145 -6.26 -15.34 14.08
N TYR A 146 -5.59 -15.39 12.93
CA TYR A 146 -4.87 -16.56 12.42
C TYR A 146 -3.99 -17.22 13.50
N PHE A 147 -4.10 -18.54 13.64
CA PHE A 147 -3.50 -19.28 14.75
C PHE A 147 -1.98 -19.05 14.89
N PRO A 148 -1.15 -19.03 13.84
CA PRO A 148 0.27 -18.69 13.99
C PRO A 148 0.51 -17.28 14.52
N THR A 149 -0.33 -16.29 14.18
CA THR A 149 -0.25 -14.94 14.75
C THR A 149 -0.56 -14.96 16.24
N ARG A 150 -1.57 -15.75 16.66
CA ARG A 150 -1.86 -15.97 18.08
C ARG A 150 -0.67 -16.58 18.81
N MET A 151 -0.04 -17.59 18.24
CA MET A 151 1.14 -18.24 18.82
C MET A 151 2.34 -17.29 18.91
N LEU A 152 2.58 -16.49 17.87
CA LEU A 152 3.61 -15.47 17.87
C LEU A 152 3.40 -14.49 19.02
N THR A 153 2.20 -13.94 19.13
CA THR A 153 1.92 -12.86 20.09
C THR A 153 1.80 -13.35 21.52
N SER A 154 1.19 -14.51 21.77
CA SER A 154 0.97 -15.03 23.12
C SER A 154 2.16 -15.80 23.72
N LYS A 155 3.02 -16.36 22.86
CA LYS A 155 4.19 -17.13 23.34
C LYS A 155 5.50 -16.40 23.02
N LEU A 156 5.89 -16.31 21.75
CA LEU A 156 7.21 -15.79 21.39
C LEU A 156 7.42 -14.34 21.86
N LEU A 157 6.50 -13.44 21.53
CA LEU A 157 6.64 -12.03 21.92
C LEU A 157 6.57 -11.80 23.43
N LYS A 158 5.91 -12.70 24.16
CA LYS A 158 5.92 -12.70 25.63
C LYS A 158 7.33 -12.92 26.17
N GLU A 159 8.10 -13.84 25.58
CA GLU A 159 9.51 -14.07 25.94
C GLU A 159 10.39 -12.85 25.66
N PHE A 160 10.04 -12.05 24.66
CA PHE A 160 10.67 -10.76 24.38
C PHE A 160 10.10 -9.59 25.18
N GLY A 161 9.28 -9.86 26.20
CA GLY A 161 8.76 -8.84 27.09
C GLY A 161 7.60 -8.00 26.53
N VAL A 162 6.97 -8.40 25.44
CA VAL A 162 5.76 -7.76 24.91
C VAL A 162 4.52 -8.48 25.45
N ARG A 163 3.63 -7.73 26.08
CA ARG A 163 2.38 -8.26 26.59
C ARG A 163 1.31 -8.27 25.51
N THR A 164 0.59 -9.38 25.37
CA THR A 164 -0.55 -9.49 24.45
C THR A 164 -1.85 -9.56 25.22
N GLN A 165 -2.86 -8.81 24.77
CA GLN A 165 -4.25 -8.96 25.17
C GLN A 165 -5.08 -9.32 23.93
N PHE A 166 -5.99 -10.27 24.07
CA PHE A 166 -6.96 -10.61 23.02
C PHE A 166 -8.30 -9.95 23.32
N TYR A 167 -8.97 -9.40 22.29
CA TYR A 167 -10.29 -8.82 22.43
C TYR A 167 -11.31 -9.58 21.60
N ASN A 168 -12.57 -9.58 22.05
CA ASN A 168 -13.68 -10.16 21.32
C ASN A 168 -13.99 -9.31 20.06
N PRO A 169 -13.92 -9.89 18.84
CA PRO A 169 -14.16 -9.16 17.58
C PRO A 169 -15.55 -8.52 17.48
N ASP A 170 -16.55 -9.12 18.13
CA ASP A 170 -17.93 -8.63 18.13
C ASP A 170 -18.21 -7.56 19.20
N ASN A 171 -17.20 -7.19 20.00
CA ASN A 171 -17.37 -6.28 21.13
C ASN A 171 -16.32 -5.16 21.15
N LEU A 172 -16.68 -4.01 20.58
CA LEU A 172 -15.81 -2.83 20.58
C LEU A 172 -15.51 -2.28 21.99
N GLU A 173 -16.43 -2.41 22.94
CA GLU A 173 -16.21 -1.99 24.33
C GLU A 173 -15.16 -2.89 25.02
N ASP A 174 -15.10 -4.17 24.67
CA ASP A 174 -14.03 -5.04 25.18
C ASP A 174 -12.65 -4.57 24.68
N LEU A 175 -12.53 -4.21 23.40
CA LEU A 175 -11.31 -3.59 22.86
C LEU A 175 -10.97 -2.30 23.62
N LYS A 176 -11.93 -1.42 23.81
CA LYS A 176 -11.73 -0.12 24.48
C LYS A 176 -11.25 -0.29 25.93
N ASN A 177 -11.83 -1.25 26.67
CA ASN A 177 -11.47 -1.52 28.06
C ASN A 177 -10.06 -2.12 28.23
N LYS A 178 -9.51 -2.72 27.17
CA LYS A 178 -8.16 -3.30 27.17
C LYS A 178 -7.05 -2.28 26.82
N ILE A 179 -7.41 -1.09 26.35
CA ILE A 179 -6.43 -0.06 26.02
C ILE A 179 -5.76 0.48 27.29
N SER A 180 -4.45 0.46 27.32
CA SER A 180 -3.61 1.01 28.38
C SER A 180 -2.58 2.02 27.85
N LYS A 181 -1.88 2.70 28.74
CA LYS A 181 -0.74 3.59 28.35
C LYS A 181 0.41 2.84 27.69
N LYS A 182 0.47 1.52 27.85
CA LYS A 182 1.50 0.64 27.26
C LYS A 182 1.09 0.10 25.91
N THR A 183 -0.18 0.23 25.51
CA THR A 183 -0.68 -0.26 24.22
C THR A 183 -0.05 0.54 23.07
N LYS A 184 0.69 -0.14 22.20
CA LYS A 184 1.37 0.45 21.05
C LYS A 184 0.74 0.06 19.72
N MET A 185 0.11 -1.11 19.66
CA MET A 185 -0.50 -1.61 18.44
C MET A 185 -1.84 -2.29 18.73
N ILE A 186 -2.78 -2.11 17.82
CA ILE A 186 -3.97 -2.94 17.65
C ILE A 186 -3.81 -3.72 16.36
N PHE A 187 -3.77 -5.05 16.47
CA PHE A 187 -3.68 -5.95 15.33
C PHE A 187 -5.04 -6.60 15.07
N VAL A 188 -5.51 -6.45 13.86
CA VAL A 188 -6.84 -6.90 13.42
C VAL A 188 -6.69 -7.90 12.28
N GLU A 189 -7.56 -8.88 12.19
CA GLU A 189 -7.81 -9.69 11.01
C GLU A 189 -9.30 -9.62 10.69
N ASN A 190 -9.67 -9.30 9.45
CA ASN A 190 -11.08 -9.10 9.10
C ASN A 190 -11.35 -9.53 7.63
N PRO A 191 -12.28 -10.48 7.40
CA PRO A 191 -12.97 -11.25 8.41
C PRO A 191 -12.04 -12.12 9.25
N GLY A 192 -12.50 -12.52 10.44
CA GLY A 192 -11.75 -13.36 11.36
C GLY A 192 -11.38 -14.71 10.76
N SER A 193 -10.21 -15.25 11.16
CA SER A 193 -9.71 -16.54 10.71
C SER A 193 -10.63 -17.68 11.20
N ASN A 194 -11.06 -18.55 10.30
CA ASN A 194 -11.95 -19.69 10.51
C ASN A 194 -13.39 -19.38 10.93
N THR A 195 -13.63 -18.37 11.72
CA THR A 195 -14.93 -18.04 12.32
C THR A 195 -15.64 -16.89 11.59
N PHE A 196 -14.91 -16.11 10.79
CA PHE A 196 -15.42 -15.10 9.84
C PHE A 196 -16.21 -13.95 10.48
N GLU A 197 -15.94 -13.56 11.71
CA GLU A 197 -16.52 -12.35 12.30
C GLU A 197 -16.08 -11.11 11.52
N PHE A 198 -17.03 -10.19 11.35
CA PHE A 198 -16.78 -8.88 10.74
C PHE A 198 -16.79 -7.78 11.79
N GLN A 199 -15.74 -7.00 11.82
CA GLN A 199 -15.56 -5.93 12.79
C GLN A 199 -15.83 -4.56 12.17
N ASP A 200 -16.25 -3.59 12.98
CA ASP A 200 -16.33 -2.19 12.55
C ASP A 200 -14.94 -1.56 12.53
N LEU A 201 -14.27 -1.73 11.39
CA LEU A 201 -12.90 -1.25 11.17
C LEU A 201 -12.79 0.28 11.34
N SER A 202 -13.83 1.02 10.96
CA SER A 202 -13.84 2.48 11.07
C SER A 202 -13.84 2.93 12.53
N GLN A 203 -14.58 2.27 13.38
CA GLN A 203 -14.59 2.56 14.82
C GLN A 203 -13.28 2.15 15.50
N ILE A 204 -12.70 1.01 15.13
CA ILE A 204 -11.38 0.58 15.62
C ILE A 204 -10.32 1.64 15.30
N VAL A 205 -10.27 2.13 14.05
CA VAL A 205 -9.34 3.17 13.62
C VAL A 205 -9.55 4.49 14.40
N LYS A 206 -10.81 4.92 14.58
CA LYS A 206 -11.13 6.12 15.36
C LYS A 206 -10.65 5.99 16.81
N LEU A 207 -10.88 4.83 17.41
CA LEU A 207 -10.46 4.53 18.78
C LEU A 207 -8.92 4.53 18.91
N ALA A 208 -8.23 3.88 17.98
CA ALA A 208 -6.77 3.82 17.95
C ALA A 208 -6.14 5.22 17.78
N LYS A 209 -6.63 6.01 16.83
CA LYS A 209 -6.16 7.39 16.58
C LYS A 209 -6.33 8.29 17.80
N LYS A 210 -7.47 8.19 18.48
CA LYS A 210 -7.72 8.93 19.73
C LYS A 210 -6.67 8.64 20.80
N ASN A 211 -6.18 7.40 20.84
CA ASN A 211 -5.20 6.94 21.82
C ASN A 211 -3.75 6.92 21.28
N LYS A 212 -3.52 7.41 20.04
CA LYS A 212 -2.21 7.41 19.37
C LYS A 212 -1.59 6.01 19.26
N ILE A 213 -2.41 5.01 18.98
CA ILE A 213 -2.04 3.61 18.83
C ILE A 213 -1.94 3.27 17.35
N ILE A 214 -0.89 2.57 16.95
CA ILE A 214 -0.70 2.09 15.57
C ILE A 214 -1.65 0.93 15.29
N THR A 215 -2.21 0.90 14.09
CA THR A 215 -3.13 -0.13 13.64
C THR A 215 -2.56 -0.96 12.51
N ALA A 216 -2.70 -2.28 12.57
CA ALA A 216 -2.38 -3.18 11.48
C ALA A 216 -3.57 -4.10 11.18
N LEU A 217 -3.86 -4.31 9.89
CA LEU A 217 -4.88 -5.22 9.43
C LEU A 217 -4.25 -6.32 8.58
N ASP A 218 -4.45 -7.57 8.96
CA ASP A 218 -4.28 -8.69 8.03
C ASP A 218 -5.47 -8.71 7.06
N ASN A 219 -5.20 -8.25 5.84
CA ASN A 219 -6.16 -8.10 4.75
C ASN A 219 -6.06 -9.24 3.73
N THR A 220 -5.49 -10.36 4.13
CA THR A 220 -5.28 -11.50 3.22
C THR A 220 -6.58 -11.96 2.58
N TRP A 221 -7.68 -11.98 3.33
CA TRP A 221 -9.00 -12.39 2.85
C TRP A 221 -9.67 -11.30 2.00
N GLY A 222 -9.70 -10.06 2.51
CA GLY A 222 -10.36 -8.93 1.85
C GLY A 222 -9.72 -8.51 0.56
N THR A 223 -8.43 -8.64 0.45
CA THR A 223 -7.59 -8.16 -0.66
C THR A 223 -7.74 -6.65 -0.95
N PRO A 224 -6.80 -6.00 -1.64
CA PRO A 224 -6.94 -4.58 -1.97
C PRO A 224 -8.03 -4.28 -3.02
N LEU A 225 -8.69 -5.31 -3.56
CA LEU A 225 -9.81 -5.12 -4.49
C LEU A 225 -11.09 -4.77 -3.75
N PHE A 226 -11.36 -5.46 -2.65
CA PHE A 226 -12.62 -5.37 -1.91
C PHE A 226 -12.51 -4.57 -0.63
N LEU A 227 -11.32 -4.57 0.00
CA LEU A 227 -11.07 -3.86 1.24
C LEU A 227 -9.74 -3.11 1.15
N LYS A 228 -9.77 -1.80 1.42
CA LYS A 228 -8.59 -0.92 1.40
C LYS A 228 -8.33 -0.36 2.79
N PRO A 229 -7.58 -1.08 3.63
CA PRO A 229 -7.34 -0.71 5.02
C PRO A 229 -6.74 0.69 5.18
N LEU A 230 -5.79 1.05 4.32
CA LEU A 230 -5.12 2.35 4.39
C LEU A 230 -6.07 3.52 4.08
N GLU A 231 -7.04 3.34 3.16
CA GLU A 231 -8.08 4.35 2.89
C GLU A 231 -9.07 4.49 4.07
N ILE A 232 -9.32 3.41 4.82
CA ILE A 232 -10.11 3.45 6.07
C ILE A 232 -9.34 4.19 7.16
N GLY A 233 -8.01 4.17 7.09
CA GLY A 233 -7.11 4.88 7.98
C GLY A 233 -6.27 4.00 8.90
N PHE A 234 -6.15 2.71 8.58
CA PHE A 234 -5.13 1.85 9.17
C PHE A 234 -3.73 2.34 8.79
N ASP A 235 -2.75 2.08 9.65
CA ASP A 235 -1.36 2.44 9.41
C ASP A 235 -0.64 1.37 8.58
N MET A 236 -1.06 0.10 8.69
CA MET A 236 -0.48 -1.03 7.98
C MET A 236 -1.56 -1.96 7.42
N SER A 237 -1.36 -2.38 6.16
CA SER A 237 -2.09 -3.47 5.51
C SER A 237 -1.12 -4.63 5.25
N ILE A 238 -1.52 -5.83 5.63
CA ILE A 238 -0.72 -7.05 5.49
C ILE A 238 -1.50 -8.03 4.62
N SER A 239 -0.80 -8.67 3.69
CA SER A 239 -1.41 -9.69 2.82
C SER A 239 -0.45 -10.85 2.60
N SER A 240 -0.97 -12.06 2.73
CA SER A 240 -0.25 -13.28 2.37
C SER A 240 -0.43 -13.55 0.87
N ALA A 241 0.58 -13.17 0.08
CA ALA A 241 0.52 -13.27 -1.38
C ALA A 241 0.38 -14.70 -1.92
N THR A 242 0.63 -15.70 -1.09
CA THR A 242 0.41 -17.13 -1.43
C THR A 242 -1.07 -17.50 -1.60
N LYS A 243 -2.01 -16.61 -1.28
CA LYS A 243 -3.44 -16.79 -1.48
C LYS A 243 -3.86 -16.10 -2.79
N TYR A 244 -4.70 -15.10 -2.70
CA TYR A 244 -5.34 -14.49 -3.86
C TYR A 244 -4.38 -13.81 -4.85
N PHE A 245 -3.27 -13.23 -4.39
CA PHE A 245 -2.31 -12.60 -5.30
C PHE A 245 -1.65 -13.60 -6.25
N SER A 246 -1.36 -14.81 -5.80
CA SER A 246 -0.79 -15.87 -6.64
C SER A 246 -1.85 -16.68 -7.40
N GLY A 247 -3.12 -16.54 -7.03
CA GLY A 247 -4.25 -17.22 -7.66
C GLY A 247 -4.50 -18.63 -7.15
N HIS A 248 -3.86 -19.02 -6.06
CA HIS A 248 -4.06 -20.34 -5.43
C HIS A 248 -3.66 -20.34 -3.96
#